data_a165b7d99f077d728f27f7bfec54a245
#
_entry.id   a165b7d99f077d728f27f7bfec54a245
#
_cell.length_a   1.000
_cell.length_b   1.000
_cell.length_c   1.000
_cell.angle_alpha   90.00
_cell.angle_beta   90.00
_cell.angle_gamma   90.00
#
_symmetry.space_group_name_H-M   'P 1'
#
loop_
_entity.id
_entity.type
_entity.pdbx_description
1 polymer ?
#
loop_
_entity_poly.entity_id
_entity_poly.type
_entity_poly.pdbx_seq_one_letter_code
_entity_poly.pdbx_strand_id
1 'polypeptide(L)'
;DSSKMMLSLQFPAADAANFSVGQSADVVLDGTFESLKGTITAVTGTDELSTGNLLVRTVTIRVNNAGGLTTAQAATANVNGVSSIASATFAYQAERTLTAQASGTVSAINVQEGGAVSKGDIIIELTGDELTESIQSASESLRSAEISMQNQQDNMSNYTITSPISG
;
A
#
# COMPACT_ATOMS: atom_id res chain seq x y z
N ASP A 1 2.11 5.31 -1.77
CA ASP A 1 2.11 6.62 -1.07
C ASP A 1 3.54 7.18 -1.10
N SER A 2 3.77 8.18 -1.94
CA SER A 2 5.07 8.84 -2.12
C SER A 2 5.31 9.99 -1.12
N SER A 3 4.32 10.34 -0.29
CA SER A 3 4.46 11.43 0.70
C SER A 3 5.45 11.09 1.82
N LYS A 4 5.75 9.82 2.00
CA LYS A 4 6.69 9.30 2.99
C LYS A 4 7.60 8.28 2.35
N MET A 5 8.89 8.46 2.54
CA MET A 5 9.92 7.55 2.06
C MET A 5 10.58 6.85 3.24
N MET A 6 10.97 5.61 3.02
CA MET A 6 11.66 4.77 3.99
C MET A 6 13.11 4.60 3.57
N LEU A 7 14.01 4.68 4.52
CA LEU A 7 15.43 4.49 4.33
C LEU A 7 15.93 3.45 5.34
N SER A 8 16.45 2.33 4.87
CA SER A 8 16.97 1.25 5.70
C SER A 8 18.49 1.27 5.65
N LEU A 9 19.11 1.59 6.77
CA LEU A 9 20.54 1.80 6.90
C LEU A 9 21.14 0.89 7.97
N GLN A 10 22.38 0.48 7.75
CA GLN A 10 23.16 -0.29 8.73
C GLN A 10 23.95 0.64 9.65
N PHE A 11 23.86 0.39 10.94
CA PHE A 11 24.62 1.05 11.99
C PHE A 11 25.42 0.02 12.79
N PRO A 12 26.52 0.41 13.44
CA PRO A 12 27.23 -0.48 14.37
C PRO A 12 26.26 -1.05 15.40
N ALA A 13 26.28 -2.35 15.61
CA ALA A 13 25.30 -3.04 16.46
C ALA A 13 25.27 -2.53 17.90
N ALA A 14 26.46 -2.21 18.45
CA ALA A 14 26.60 -1.68 19.82
C ALA A 14 25.88 -0.34 20.03
N ASP A 15 25.91 0.53 19.01
CA ASP A 15 25.26 1.83 19.05
C ASP A 15 23.77 1.70 18.74
N ALA A 16 23.42 0.93 17.71
CA ALA A 16 22.04 0.72 17.29
C ALA A 16 21.18 0.03 18.34
N ALA A 17 21.80 -0.74 19.24
CA ALA A 17 21.11 -1.36 20.39
C ALA A 17 20.46 -0.30 21.33
N ASN A 18 20.99 0.91 21.33
CA ASN A 18 20.48 2.03 22.15
C ASN A 18 19.49 2.93 21.41
N PHE A 19 19.22 2.68 20.13
CA PHE A 19 18.26 3.47 19.38
C PHE A 19 16.83 3.02 19.69
N SER A 20 15.94 4.00 19.67
CA SER A 20 14.52 3.78 19.97
C SER A 20 13.62 4.21 18.80
N VAL A 21 12.53 3.48 18.61
CA VAL A 21 11.47 3.88 17.67
C VAL A 21 10.91 5.24 18.11
N GLY A 22 10.71 6.14 17.14
CA GLY A 22 10.30 7.52 17.40
C GLY A 22 11.44 8.52 17.54
N GLN A 23 12.68 8.05 17.67
CA GLN A 23 13.85 8.91 17.76
C GLN A 23 14.12 9.63 16.44
N SER A 24 14.60 10.89 16.54
CA SER A 24 14.97 11.69 15.37
C SER A 24 16.32 11.25 14.79
N ALA A 25 16.40 11.30 13.47
CA ALA A 25 17.63 11.08 12.71
C ALA A 25 17.85 12.21 11.71
N ASP A 26 19.10 12.59 11.51
CA ASP A 26 19.52 13.51 10.47
C ASP A 26 19.93 12.69 9.24
N VAL A 27 19.17 12.84 8.15
CA VAL A 27 19.38 12.13 6.88
C VAL A 27 20.04 13.09 5.90
N VAL A 28 21.18 12.69 5.34
CA VAL A 28 21.95 13.51 4.39
C VAL A 28 21.91 12.83 3.02
N LEU A 29 21.39 13.57 2.03
CA LEU A 29 21.30 13.08 0.65
C LEU A 29 22.69 13.02 0.00
N ASP A 30 22.98 11.92 -0.66
CA ASP A 30 24.19 11.77 -1.44
C ASP A 30 24.16 12.71 -2.66
N GLY A 31 25.27 13.36 -2.91
CA GLY A 31 25.47 14.27 -4.05
C GLY A 31 25.05 15.71 -3.79
N THR A 32 23.93 15.98 -3.14
CA THR A 32 23.48 17.34 -2.80
C THR A 32 23.88 17.79 -1.41
N PHE A 33 24.16 16.84 -0.51
CA PHE A 33 24.43 17.08 0.92
C PHE A 33 23.29 17.79 1.65
N GLU A 34 22.11 17.78 1.08
CA GLU A 34 20.91 18.30 1.73
C GLU A 34 20.57 17.44 2.96
N SER A 35 20.28 18.11 4.08
CA SER A 35 19.92 17.43 5.32
C SER A 35 18.42 17.46 5.54
N LEU A 36 17.86 16.29 5.77
CA LEU A 36 16.44 16.07 6.03
C LEU A 36 16.26 15.48 7.44
N LYS A 37 15.16 15.81 8.08
CA LYS A 37 14.79 15.16 9.35
C LYS A 37 14.00 13.90 9.09
N GLY A 38 14.46 12.81 9.69
CA GLY A 38 13.79 11.52 9.70
C GLY A 38 13.39 11.08 11.11
N THR A 39 12.58 10.05 11.17
CA THR A 39 12.16 9.40 12.41
C THR A 39 12.40 7.90 12.30
N ILE A 40 13.03 7.31 13.30
CA ILE A 40 13.23 5.86 13.37
C ILE A 40 11.88 5.17 13.52
N THR A 41 11.58 4.23 12.63
CA THR A 41 10.35 3.43 12.65
C THR A 41 10.58 1.98 13.05
N ALA A 42 11.80 1.48 12.84
CA ALA A 42 12.18 0.13 13.26
C ALA A 42 13.70 0.04 13.47
N VAL A 43 14.09 -0.83 14.40
CA VAL A 43 15.46 -1.26 14.63
C VAL A 43 15.43 -2.79 14.70
N THR A 44 16.28 -3.48 13.92
CA THR A 44 16.32 -4.94 14.00
C THR A 44 16.86 -5.39 15.37
N GLY A 45 16.23 -6.41 15.93
CA GLY A 45 16.63 -6.95 17.24
C GLY A 45 17.84 -7.92 17.16
N THR A 46 18.23 -8.31 15.95
CA THR A 46 19.34 -9.26 15.70
C THR A 46 20.51 -8.54 15.08
N ASP A 47 21.71 -8.94 15.51
CA ASP A 47 22.95 -8.45 14.94
C ASP A 47 23.26 -9.27 13.68
N GLU A 48 23.68 -8.59 12.63
CA GLU A 48 24.08 -9.17 11.35
C GLU A 48 25.56 -8.90 11.11
N LEU A 49 26.23 -9.82 10.43
CA LEU A 49 27.63 -9.62 10.05
C LEU A 49 27.69 -8.93 8.69
N SER A 50 28.21 -7.71 8.67
CA SER A 50 28.42 -6.93 7.45
C SER A 50 29.81 -7.16 6.87
N THR A 51 30.06 -6.59 5.69
CA THR A 51 31.37 -6.61 5.04
C THR A 51 32.44 -6.05 5.97
N GLY A 52 33.59 -6.75 6.08
CA GLY A 52 34.66 -6.38 7.00
C GLY A 52 34.51 -6.90 8.42
N ASN A 53 33.64 -7.89 8.63
CA ASN A 53 33.44 -8.56 9.93
C ASN A 53 32.86 -7.65 11.03
N LEU A 54 32.13 -6.61 10.63
CA LEU A 54 31.48 -5.68 11.55
C LEU A 54 30.07 -6.15 11.88
N LEU A 55 29.75 -6.22 13.16
CA LEU A 55 28.38 -6.47 13.62
C LEU A 55 27.53 -5.20 13.45
N VAL A 56 26.40 -5.34 12.77
CA VAL A 56 25.49 -4.25 12.42
C VAL A 56 24.05 -4.58 12.76
N ARG A 57 23.24 -3.55 12.92
CA ARG A 57 21.77 -3.63 12.92
C ARG A 57 21.21 -2.73 11.85
N THR A 58 20.13 -3.18 11.24
CA THR A 58 19.39 -2.36 10.28
C THR A 58 18.41 -1.48 11.02
N VAL A 59 18.49 -0.18 10.75
CA VAL A 59 17.61 0.86 11.27
C VAL A 59 16.80 1.42 10.11
N THR A 60 15.50 1.38 10.22
CA THR A 60 14.59 1.95 9.24
C THR A 60 14.13 3.32 9.68
N ILE A 61 14.37 4.31 8.83
CA ILE A 61 14.08 5.72 9.07
C ILE A 61 13.02 6.17 8.07
N ARG A 62 11.97 6.82 8.54
CA ARG A 62 10.94 7.44 7.71
C ARG A 62 11.27 8.92 7.56
N VAL A 63 11.26 9.38 6.31
CA VAL A 63 11.45 10.76 5.91
C VAL A 63 10.20 11.28 5.22
N ASN A 64 9.77 12.50 5.52
CA ASN A 64 8.69 13.15 4.78
C ASN A 64 9.20 13.60 3.42
N ASN A 65 8.46 13.27 2.37
CA ASN A 65 8.76 13.67 1.00
C ASN A 65 7.82 14.81 0.59
N ALA A 66 8.36 15.99 0.44
CA ALA A 66 7.62 17.14 -0.07
C ALA A 66 7.47 17.13 -1.61
N GLY A 67 7.89 16.05 -2.27
CA GLY A 67 7.79 15.86 -3.72
C GLY A 67 9.12 15.77 -4.47
N GLY A 68 10.26 15.85 -3.75
CA GLY A 68 11.61 15.83 -4.36
C GLY A 68 12.37 14.51 -4.23
N LEU A 69 11.98 13.63 -3.28
CA LEU A 69 12.67 12.36 -3.06
C LEU A 69 12.15 11.27 -4.00
N THR A 70 13.08 10.53 -4.56
CA THR A 70 12.82 9.37 -5.44
C THR A 70 13.53 8.13 -4.92
N THR A 71 13.14 6.96 -5.41
CA THR A 71 13.79 5.68 -5.06
C THR A 71 15.20 5.54 -5.68
N ALA A 72 15.58 6.39 -6.62
CA ALA A 72 16.92 6.42 -7.19
C ALA A 72 17.94 7.20 -6.33
N GLN A 73 17.47 8.03 -5.40
CA GLN A 73 18.32 8.78 -4.51
C GLN A 73 18.82 7.90 -3.36
N ALA A 74 20.09 8.10 -3.00
CA ALA A 74 20.70 7.48 -1.84
C ALA A 74 20.98 8.52 -0.76
N ALA A 75 21.06 8.06 0.48
CA ALA A 75 21.35 8.89 1.62
C ALA A 75 22.07 8.11 2.72
N THR A 76 22.78 8.84 3.57
CA THR A 76 23.28 8.37 4.85
C THR A 76 22.44 8.96 5.97
N ALA A 77 22.58 8.46 7.19
CA ALA A 77 21.93 9.08 8.35
C ALA A 77 22.86 9.13 9.55
N ASN A 78 22.61 10.12 10.41
CA ASN A 78 23.23 10.25 11.71
C ASN A 78 22.14 10.21 12.79
N VAL A 79 22.37 9.39 13.80
CA VAL A 79 21.50 9.26 14.99
C VAL A 79 22.34 9.48 16.23
N ASN A 80 22.09 10.55 16.97
CA ASN A 80 22.83 10.91 18.19
C ASN A 80 24.36 10.95 17.99
N GLY A 81 24.84 11.44 16.85
CA GLY A 81 26.27 11.51 16.55
C GLY A 81 26.85 10.22 15.94
N VAL A 82 26.09 9.15 15.83
CA VAL A 82 26.50 7.89 15.18
C VAL A 82 26.04 7.92 13.72
N SER A 83 26.97 7.76 12.79
CA SER A 83 26.67 7.73 11.36
C SER A 83 26.40 6.30 10.89
N SER A 84 25.54 6.16 9.87
CA SER A 84 25.38 4.90 9.16
C SER A 84 26.68 4.47 8.49
N ILE A 85 26.85 3.16 8.33
CA ILE A 85 28.09 2.56 7.78
C ILE A 85 28.21 2.86 6.29
N ALA A 86 27.08 2.85 5.59
CA ALA A 86 26.99 3.11 4.15
C ALA A 86 25.69 3.86 3.84
N SER A 87 25.62 4.42 2.64
CA SER A 87 24.38 4.95 2.09
C SER A 87 23.44 3.83 1.62
N ALA A 88 22.15 4.14 1.60
CA ALA A 88 21.12 3.28 1.03
C ALA A 88 20.13 4.12 0.21
N THR A 89 19.43 3.49 -0.71
CA THR A 89 18.39 4.14 -1.51
C THR A 89 17.06 4.20 -0.76
N PHE A 90 16.27 5.21 -1.07
CA PHE A 90 14.93 5.33 -0.53
C PHE A 90 13.98 4.29 -1.13
N ALA A 91 12.99 3.89 -0.35
CA ALA A 91 11.88 3.05 -0.80
C ALA A 91 10.55 3.72 -0.42
N TYR A 92 9.49 3.43 -1.16
CA TYR A 92 8.15 3.86 -0.76
C TYR A 92 7.69 3.14 0.51
N GLN A 93 6.94 3.83 1.35
CA GLN A 93 6.38 3.23 2.57
C GLN A 93 5.41 2.08 2.25
N ALA A 94 4.68 2.21 1.16
CA ALA A 94 3.80 1.17 0.64
C ALA A 94 3.73 1.26 -0.88
N GLU A 95 3.89 0.12 -1.52
CA GLU A 95 3.71 -0.07 -2.95
C GLU A 95 2.66 -1.16 -3.16
N ARG A 96 1.73 -0.92 -4.08
CA ARG A 96 0.70 -1.90 -4.44
C ARG A 96 0.54 -1.91 -5.95
N THR A 97 0.60 -3.09 -6.51
CA THR A 97 0.22 -3.33 -7.90
C THR A 97 -1.28 -3.57 -7.96
N LEU A 98 -1.98 -2.78 -8.78
CA LEU A 98 -3.38 -2.99 -9.08
C LEU A 98 -3.48 -3.78 -10.39
N THR A 99 -4.15 -4.92 -10.33
CA THR A 99 -4.42 -5.74 -11.51
C THR A 99 -5.91 -5.68 -11.81
N ALA A 100 -6.27 -5.42 -13.06
CA ALA A 100 -7.65 -5.50 -13.50
C ALA A 100 -8.15 -6.94 -13.35
N GLN A 101 -9.35 -7.11 -12.83
CA GLN A 101 -10.00 -8.42 -12.68
C GLN A 101 -10.78 -8.84 -13.93
N ALA A 102 -10.90 -7.96 -14.90
CA ALA A 102 -11.56 -8.21 -16.17
C ALA A 102 -10.60 -7.90 -17.32
N SER A 103 -10.75 -8.66 -18.41
CA SER A 103 -10.06 -8.40 -19.68
C SER A 103 -10.88 -7.41 -20.50
N GLY A 104 -10.20 -6.56 -21.25
CA GLY A 104 -10.85 -5.57 -22.10
C GLY A 104 -9.85 -4.65 -22.77
N THR A 105 -10.36 -3.78 -23.63
CA THR A 105 -9.56 -2.72 -24.25
C THR A 105 -9.57 -1.49 -23.34
N VAL A 106 -8.40 -0.89 -23.11
CA VAL A 106 -8.32 0.37 -22.35
C VAL A 106 -8.96 1.49 -23.17
N SER A 107 -10.04 2.06 -22.67
CA SER A 107 -10.75 3.18 -23.28
C SER A 107 -10.26 4.52 -22.78
N ALA A 108 -9.87 4.60 -21.50
CA ALA A 108 -9.32 5.81 -20.91
C ALA A 108 -8.32 5.47 -19.80
N ILE A 109 -7.31 6.33 -19.67
CA ILE A 109 -6.37 6.36 -18.53
C ILE A 109 -6.54 7.73 -17.87
N ASN A 110 -7.06 7.76 -16.65
CA ASN A 110 -7.44 8.99 -15.95
C ASN A 110 -6.37 9.48 -14.98
N VAL A 111 -5.19 8.87 -15.00
CA VAL A 111 -4.08 9.22 -14.11
C VAL A 111 -2.80 9.43 -14.92
N GLN A 112 -1.88 10.19 -14.34
CA GLN A 112 -0.53 10.41 -14.89
C GLN A 112 0.49 9.83 -13.92
N GLU A 113 1.64 9.44 -14.44
CA GLU A 113 2.78 9.01 -13.62
C GLU A 113 3.18 10.10 -12.62
N GLY A 114 3.35 9.73 -11.35
CA GLY A 114 3.62 10.67 -10.26
C GLY A 114 2.41 11.46 -9.75
N GLY A 115 1.25 11.31 -10.39
CA GLY A 115 0.02 11.96 -9.94
C GLY A 115 -0.51 11.41 -8.62
N ALA A 116 -1.19 12.26 -7.84
CA ALA A 116 -1.88 11.82 -6.65
C ALA A 116 -3.19 11.13 -7.01
N VAL A 117 -3.51 10.03 -6.32
CA VAL A 117 -4.77 9.30 -6.44
C VAL A 117 -5.39 9.09 -5.07
N SER A 118 -6.70 9.18 -5.01
CA SER A 118 -7.50 8.96 -3.81
C SER A 118 -8.27 7.65 -3.90
N LYS A 119 -8.68 7.13 -2.74
CA LYS A 119 -9.54 5.95 -2.72
C LYS A 119 -10.89 6.26 -3.41
N GLY A 120 -11.19 5.51 -4.45
CA GLY A 120 -12.41 5.66 -5.25
C GLY A 120 -12.19 6.31 -6.61
N ASP A 121 -10.99 6.85 -6.88
CA ASP A 121 -10.67 7.43 -8.19
C ASP A 121 -10.64 6.34 -9.26
N ILE A 122 -11.20 6.66 -10.42
CA ILE A 122 -11.14 5.80 -11.60
C ILE A 122 -9.79 6.00 -12.26
N ILE A 123 -8.95 4.98 -12.20
CA ILE A 123 -7.59 5.00 -12.73
C ILE A 123 -7.57 4.66 -14.22
N ILE A 124 -8.27 3.59 -14.59
CA ILE A 124 -8.34 3.06 -15.96
C ILE A 124 -9.78 2.65 -16.24
N GLU A 125 -10.26 2.94 -17.43
CA GLU A 125 -11.54 2.46 -17.94
C GLU A 125 -11.29 1.38 -19.01
N LEU A 126 -11.99 0.27 -18.85
CA LEU A 126 -11.95 -0.84 -19.80
C LEU A 126 -13.27 -0.95 -20.53
N THR A 127 -13.20 -1.19 -21.83
CA THR A 127 -14.34 -1.57 -22.66
C THR A 127 -14.05 -2.87 -23.38
N GLY A 128 -15.11 -3.60 -23.73
CA GLY A 128 -15.02 -4.85 -24.51
C GLY A 128 -16.34 -5.58 -24.53
N ASP A 129 -16.56 -6.30 -25.61
CA ASP A 129 -17.80 -7.06 -25.80
C ASP A 129 -17.93 -8.17 -24.74
N GLU A 130 -16.83 -8.85 -24.40
CA GLU A 130 -16.77 -9.86 -23.34
C GLU A 130 -17.17 -9.29 -21.96
N LEU A 131 -16.79 -8.04 -21.67
CA LEU A 131 -17.15 -7.38 -20.42
C LEU A 131 -18.65 -7.08 -20.39
N THR A 132 -19.19 -6.60 -21.50
CA THR A 132 -20.62 -6.31 -21.66
C THR A 132 -21.45 -7.60 -21.53
N GLU A 133 -21.04 -8.67 -22.20
CA GLU A 133 -21.70 -9.99 -22.11
C GLU A 133 -21.63 -10.57 -20.68
N SER A 134 -20.48 -10.42 -20.00
CA SER A 134 -20.33 -10.87 -18.61
C SER A 134 -21.25 -10.11 -17.65
N ILE A 135 -21.37 -8.79 -17.80
CA ILE A 135 -22.27 -7.96 -17.01
C ILE A 135 -23.72 -8.35 -17.27
N GLN A 136 -24.09 -8.57 -18.54
CA GLN A 136 -25.44 -8.98 -18.92
C GLN A 136 -25.79 -10.35 -18.33
N SER A 137 -24.89 -11.33 -18.45
CA SER A 137 -25.08 -12.67 -17.88
C SER A 137 -25.22 -12.65 -16.36
N ALA A 138 -24.41 -11.82 -15.65
CA ALA A 138 -24.53 -11.63 -14.22
C ALA A 138 -25.87 -10.98 -13.82
N SER A 139 -26.33 -10.00 -14.59
CA SER A 139 -27.63 -9.35 -14.40
C SER A 139 -28.82 -10.29 -14.60
N GLU A 140 -28.75 -11.13 -15.62
CA GLU A 140 -29.75 -12.16 -15.89
C GLU A 140 -29.80 -13.23 -14.77
N SER A 141 -28.62 -13.63 -14.28
CA SER A 141 -28.51 -14.57 -13.15
C SER A 141 -29.10 -13.98 -11.86
N LEU A 142 -28.83 -12.71 -11.58
CA LEU A 142 -29.41 -12.00 -10.45
C LEU A 142 -30.94 -11.95 -10.56
N ARG A 143 -31.47 -11.56 -11.72
CA ARG A 143 -32.90 -11.50 -11.96
C ARG A 143 -33.58 -12.88 -11.81
N SER A 144 -32.92 -13.91 -12.27
CA SER A 144 -33.44 -15.31 -12.11
C SER A 144 -33.48 -15.70 -10.61
N ALA A 145 -32.44 -15.33 -9.83
CA ALA A 145 -32.43 -15.58 -8.39
C ALA A 145 -33.53 -14.79 -7.66
N GLU A 146 -33.75 -13.53 -8.04
CA GLU A 146 -34.82 -12.68 -7.49
C GLU A 146 -36.22 -13.30 -7.76
N ILE A 147 -36.46 -13.72 -8.99
CA ILE A 147 -37.73 -14.39 -9.35
C ILE A 147 -37.92 -15.69 -8.56
N SER A 148 -36.86 -16.48 -8.39
CA SER A 148 -36.91 -17.71 -7.60
C SER A 148 -37.22 -17.43 -6.13
N MET A 149 -36.64 -16.41 -5.58
CA MET A 149 -36.90 -15.97 -4.20
C MET A 149 -38.34 -15.45 -4.04
N GLN A 150 -38.84 -14.68 -5.00
CA GLN A 150 -40.22 -14.22 -5.01
C GLN A 150 -41.21 -15.40 -5.08
N ASN A 151 -40.96 -16.35 -5.96
CA ASN A 151 -41.81 -17.58 -6.07
C ASN A 151 -41.82 -18.37 -4.75
N GLN A 152 -40.66 -18.44 -4.04
CA GLN A 152 -40.65 -19.12 -2.74
C GLN A 152 -41.43 -18.35 -1.68
N GLN A 153 -41.34 -16.99 -1.67
CA GLN A 153 -42.11 -16.16 -0.77
C GLN A 153 -43.63 -16.31 -1.05
N ASP A 154 -44.02 -16.27 -2.30
CA ASP A 154 -45.40 -16.46 -2.71
C ASP A 154 -45.93 -17.86 -2.31
N ASN A 155 -45.11 -18.91 -2.49
CA ASN A 155 -45.46 -20.26 -2.03
C ASN A 155 -45.60 -20.30 -0.50
N MET A 156 -44.69 -19.66 0.26
CA MET A 156 -44.79 -19.58 1.72
C MET A 156 -46.06 -18.88 2.18
N SER A 157 -46.49 -17.82 1.50
CA SER A 157 -47.73 -17.11 1.81
C SER A 157 -48.97 -17.98 1.55
N ASN A 158 -48.91 -18.86 0.56
CA ASN A 158 -50.00 -19.82 0.25
C ASN A 158 -50.12 -20.94 1.29
N TYR A 159 -49.13 -21.20 2.11
CA TYR A 159 -49.22 -22.16 3.23
C TYR A 159 -49.90 -21.58 4.48
N THR A 160 -50.22 -20.31 4.48
CA THR A 160 -50.94 -19.68 5.60
C THR A 160 -52.42 -19.78 5.34
N ILE A 161 -53.11 -20.72 5.99
CA ILE A 161 -54.56 -20.92 5.90
C ILE A 161 -55.19 -20.07 7.02
N THR A 162 -55.93 -19.04 6.61
CA THR A 162 -56.71 -18.22 7.57
C THR A 162 -58.20 -18.65 7.51
N SER A 163 -58.83 -18.69 8.66
CA SER A 163 -60.30 -18.95 8.73
C SER A 163 -61.06 -17.79 8.09
N PRO A 164 -61.96 -18.05 7.13
CA PRO A 164 -62.79 -17.03 6.51
C PRO A 164 -63.96 -16.54 7.38
N ILE A 165 -64.14 -17.15 8.55
CA ILE A 165 -65.22 -16.82 9.47
C ILE A 165 -64.70 -16.64 10.90
N SER A 166 -65.26 -15.73 11.63
CA SER A 166 -65.12 -15.61 13.09
C SER A 166 -66.06 -16.58 13.77
N GLY A 167 -65.52 -17.43 14.65
CA GLY A 167 -66.31 -18.30 15.50
C GLY A 167 -66.66 -17.62 16.80
#